data_538cce9ecc563774393b3df54c727689
#
_entry.id   538cce9ecc563774393b3df54c727689
#
_cell.length_a   1.000
_cell.length_b   1.000
_cell.length_c   1.000
_cell.angle_alpha   90.00
_cell.angle_beta   90.00
_cell.angle_gamma   90.00
#
_symmetry.space_group_name_H-M   'P 1'
#
loop_
_entity.id
_entity.type
_entity.pdbx_description
1 polymer ?
#
loop_
_entity_poly.entity_id
_entity_poly.type
_entity_poly.pdbx_seq_one_letter_code
_entity_poly.pdbx_strand_id
1 'polypeptide(L)'
;MRPATRGSAVLAAWLAALSVAGAQQRTNFVSCPIVRDTASVPCWLAEYNGELYFLTLQTDVSAPVTLPWLGHRVLVEGAVSDEPRICGGVVLKPVQLSVLERDASCNTMLPAEERYNLTFEPPRPPGPSRGRLAFDNSAPAAAAPAPRATGSIREFVVSYPFDGLVGFNHAGVLTGILEFARTMNAREIEIVGYRGAVRLSNGQTLVEDPAIGKKRAEQIAMLLQGANLKGPAYKVTWQDEPAPATGMDDYLSRRVIVTVRPR
;
A
#
# COMPACT_ATOMS: atom_id res chain seq x y z
N MET A 1 43.30 -57.75 -44.06
CA MET A 1 42.82 -56.44 -44.45
C MET A 1 41.47 -56.24 -43.89
N ARG A 2 41.33 -55.40 -42.87
CA ARG A 2 40.00 -55.04 -42.24
C ARG A 2 39.87 -53.55 -42.40
N PRO A 3 38.70 -52.97 -42.83
CA PRO A 3 38.50 -51.57 -42.92
C PRO A 3 38.06 -51.01 -41.56
N ALA A 4 38.61 -49.85 -41.23
CA ALA A 4 38.29 -49.09 -40.06
C ALA A 4 37.01 -48.23 -40.29
N THR A 5 36.00 -48.41 -39.43
CA THR A 5 34.81 -47.59 -39.39
C THR A 5 35.06 -46.33 -38.53
N ARG A 6 35.00 -45.17 -39.16
CA ARG A 6 35.02 -43.85 -38.48
C ARG A 6 33.62 -43.54 -37.95
N GLY A 7 33.48 -43.52 -36.64
CA GLY A 7 32.27 -43.03 -35.96
C GLY A 7 32.31 -41.50 -35.84
N SER A 8 31.38 -40.81 -36.47
CA SER A 8 31.15 -39.37 -36.30
C SER A 8 30.34 -39.13 -35.05
N ALA A 9 30.93 -38.50 -34.04
CA ALA A 9 30.24 -38.04 -32.86
C ALA A 9 29.56 -36.67 -33.16
N VAL A 10 28.22 -36.64 -33.18
CA VAL A 10 27.44 -35.42 -33.30
C VAL A 10 27.31 -34.86 -31.89
N LEU A 11 28.02 -33.78 -31.58
CA LEU A 11 27.79 -33.00 -30.38
C LEU A 11 26.52 -32.15 -30.57
N ALA A 12 25.43 -32.53 -29.91
CA ALA A 12 24.25 -31.71 -29.80
C ALA A 12 24.48 -30.64 -28.72
N ALA A 13 24.75 -29.40 -29.14
CA ALA A 13 24.81 -28.24 -28.24
C ALA A 13 23.40 -27.83 -27.85
N TRP A 14 23.03 -28.11 -26.61
CA TRP A 14 21.80 -27.57 -25.99
C TRP A 14 22.05 -26.11 -25.60
N LEU A 15 21.51 -25.18 -26.37
CA LEU A 15 21.39 -23.78 -26.00
C LEU A 15 20.28 -23.67 -24.96
N ALA A 16 20.66 -23.64 -23.67
CA ALA A 16 19.76 -23.24 -22.61
C ALA A 16 19.45 -21.76 -22.76
N ALA A 17 18.27 -21.43 -23.29
CA ALA A 17 17.73 -20.08 -23.26
C ALA A 17 17.45 -19.72 -21.80
N LEU A 18 18.38 -19.02 -21.16
CA LEU A 18 18.16 -18.35 -19.89
C LEU A 18 17.13 -17.24 -20.13
N SER A 19 15.86 -17.52 -19.79
CA SER A 19 14.84 -16.49 -19.67
C SER A 19 15.29 -15.56 -18.54
N VAL A 20 15.91 -14.44 -18.89
CA VAL A 20 16.11 -13.34 -17.94
C VAL A 20 14.70 -12.81 -17.63
N ALA A 21 14.13 -13.28 -16.55
CA ALA A 21 12.96 -12.61 -15.96
C ALA A 21 13.42 -11.17 -15.68
N GLY A 22 12.94 -10.21 -16.49
CA GLY A 22 13.31 -8.82 -16.36
C GLY A 22 12.95 -8.37 -14.95
N ALA A 23 13.95 -8.08 -14.12
CA ALA A 23 13.74 -7.49 -12.82
C ALA A 23 13.05 -6.14 -13.06
N GLN A 24 11.79 -6.01 -12.63
CA GLN A 24 11.02 -4.79 -12.80
C GLN A 24 11.79 -3.63 -12.16
N GLN A 25 12.09 -2.61 -12.95
CA GLN A 25 12.92 -1.49 -12.51
C GLN A 25 12.18 -0.71 -11.40
N ARG A 26 12.73 -0.77 -10.19
CA ARG A 26 12.26 0.05 -9.07
C ARG A 26 12.72 1.49 -9.21
N THR A 27 11.83 2.42 -8.89
CA THR A 27 12.17 3.84 -8.86
C THR A 27 11.57 4.47 -7.62
N ASN A 28 12.45 4.93 -6.73
CA ASN A 28 12.08 5.59 -5.47
C ASN A 28 12.70 6.97 -5.47
N PHE A 29 11.89 8.01 -5.36
CA PHE A 29 12.36 9.38 -5.42
C PHE A 29 11.48 10.33 -4.63
N VAL A 30 12.01 11.50 -4.34
CA VAL A 30 11.26 12.62 -3.76
C VAL A 30 11.17 13.72 -4.80
N SER A 31 9.96 14.22 -5.04
CA SER A 31 9.70 15.29 -6.00
C SER A 31 8.54 16.16 -5.56
N CYS A 32 8.27 17.22 -6.33
CA CYS A 32 7.02 17.95 -6.25
C CYS A 32 5.93 17.21 -7.01
N PRO A 33 4.73 17.04 -6.45
CA PRO A 33 3.59 16.56 -7.21
C PRO A 33 3.16 17.61 -8.25
N ILE A 34 2.71 17.13 -9.39
CA ILE A 34 2.21 17.94 -10.51
C ILE A 34 0.77 17.49 -10.76
N VAL A 35 -0.14 18.44 -10.87
CA VAL A 35 -1.52 18.16 -11.30
C VAL A 35 -1.62 18.46 -12.78
N ARG A 36 -2.05 17.49 -13.56
CA ARG A 36 -2.50 17.71 -14.94
C ARG A 36 -4.01 17.71 -14.97
N ASP A 37 -4.57 18.84 -15.42
CA ASP A 37 -6.00 18.91 -15.65
C ASP A 37 -6.41 18.06 -16.86
N THR A 38 -7.62 17.54 -16.85
CA THR A 38 -8.23 16.78 -17.95
C THR A 38 -9.72 17.13 -18.01
N ALA A 39 -10.38 16.80 -19.11
CA ALA A 39 -11.82 17.01 -19.25
C ALA A 39 -12.66 16.17 -18.27
N SER A 40 -12.07 15.19 -17.59
CA SER A 40 -12.77 14.26 -16.68
C SER A 40 -12.25 14.35 -15.25
N VAL A 41 -11.12 13.74 -14.98
CA VAL A 41 -10.53 13.63 -13.63
C VAL A 41 -9.07 14.02 -13.68
N PRO A 42 -8.61 14.99 -12.87
CA PRO A 42 -7.22 15.38 -12.83
C PRO A 42 -6.27 14.22 -12.52
N CYS A 43 -5.10 14.25 -13.14
CA CYS A 43 -4.02 13.29 -12.92
C CYS A 43 -2.98 13.87 -11.98
N TRP A 44 -2.52 13.05 -11.05
CA TRP A 44 -1.34 13.32 -10.26
C TRP A 44 -0.10 12.73 -10.92
N LEU A 45 0.90 13.55 -11.13
CA LEU A 45 2.17 13.22 -11.76
C LEU A 45 3.31 13.67 -10.86
N ALA A 46 4.52 13.19 -11.13
CA ALA A 46 5.77 13.74 -10.59
C ALA A 46 6.89 13.57 -11.61
N GLU A 47 7.84 14.51 -11.60
CA GLU A 47 9.01 14.46 -12.48
C GLU A 47 10.23 13.96 -11.71
N TYR A 48 11.00 13.06 -12.33
CA TYR A 48 12.27 12.62 -11.81
C TYR A 48 13.24 12.32 -12.96
N ASN A 49 14.44 12.90 -12.92
CA ASN A 49 15.46 12.78 -13.96
C ASN A 49 14.97 13.10 -15.39
N GLY A 50 14.11 14.11 -15.54
CA GLY A 50 13.57 14.53 -16.84
C GLY A 50 12.47 13.60 -17.39
N GLU A 51 12.03 12.63 -16.61
CA GLU A 51 10.94 11.73 -16.96
C GLU A 51 9.72 12.02 -16.06
N LEU A 52 8.54 12.04 -16.68
CA LEU A 52 7.27 12.25 -15.99
C LEU A 52 6.66 10.91 -15.62
N TYR A 53 6.29 10.75 -14.36
CA TYR A 53 5.67 9.53 -13.82
C TYR A 53 4.22 9.79 -13.45
N PHE A 54 3.35 8.86 -13.81
CA PHE A 54 1.96 8.85 -13.38
C PHE A 54 1.86 8.21 -12.00
N LEU A 55 1.26 8.95 -11.06
CA LEU A 55 1.12 8.52 -9.68
C LEU A 55 -0.27 7.94 -9.40
N THR A 56 -1.31 8.72 -9.69
CA THR A 56 -2.71 8.32 -9.47
C THR A 56 -3.67 9.32 -10.12
N LEU A 57 -4.94 8.98 -10.11
CA LEU A 57 -6.04 9.90 -10.45
C LEU A 57 -6.55 10.59 -9.19
N GLN A 58 -7.12 11.76 -9.36
CA GLN A 58 -7.89 12.39 -8.29
C GLN A 58 -9.21 11.63 -8.12
N THR A 59 -9.24 10.75 -7.13
CA THR A 59 -10.41 9.91 -6.82
C THR A 59 -11.10 10.42 -5.56
N ASP A 60 -12.20 9.77 -5.20
CA ASP A 60 -12.90 10.02 -3.94
C ASP A 60 -11.96 9.88 -2.75
N VAL A 61 -12.16 10.70 -1.72
CA VAL A 61 -11.43 10.68 -0.45
C VAL A 61 -11.53 9.33 0.29
N SER A 62 -12.50 8.50 -0.04
CA SER A 62 -12.63 7.13 0.46
C SER A 62 -11.72 6.11 -0.24
N ALA A 63 -11.05 6.50 -1.33
CA ALA A 63 -10.13 5.60 -2.02
C ALA A 63 -8.96 5.20 -1.11
N PRO A 64 -8.49 3.95 -1.21
CA PRO A 64 -7.41 3.44 -0.35
C PRO A 64 -6.02 4.01 -0.71
N VAL A 65 -5.96 5.02 -1.56
CA VAL A 65 -4.71 5.64 -2.03
C VAL A 65 -4.52 6.98 -1.33
N THR A 66 -3.35 7.19 -0.75
CA THR A 66 -2.95 8.50 -0.24
C THR A 66 -2.70 9.42 -1.43
N LEU A 67 -3.51 10.48 -1.58
CA LEU A 67 -3.32 11.48 -2.63
C LEU A 67 -2.16 12.40 -2.27
N PRO A 68 -1.33 12.80 -3.25
CA PRO A 68 -0.37 13.89 -3.08
C PRO A 68 -1.08 15.22 -2.80
N TRP A 69 -0.35 16.18 -2.26
CA TRP A 69 -0.86 17.53 -2.02
C TRP A 69 0.04 18.56 -2.67
N LEU A 70 -0.54 19.51 -3.41
CA LEU A 70 0.19 20.68 -3.85
C LEU A 70 0.71 21.45 -2.63
N GLY A 71 1.88 22.08 -2.77
CA GLY A 71 2.55 22.76 -1.67
C GLY A 71 3.28 21.83 -0.70
N HIS A 72 3.43 20.54 -1.04
CA HIS A 72 4.20 19.56 -0.29
C HIS A 72 5.08 18.75 -1.23
N ARG A 73 6.16 18.23 -0.71
CA ARG A 73 6.92 17.19 -1.41
C ARG A 73 6.22 15.85 -1.30
N VAL A 74 6.47 14.97 -2.24
CA VAL A 74 5.96 13.60 -2.24
C VAL A 74 7.10 12.61 -2.39
N LEU A 75 7.12 11.61 -1.52
CA LEU A 75 7.93 10.40 -1.72
C LEU A 75 7.12 9.44 -2.58
N VAL A 76 7.73 9.04 -3.69
CA VAL A 76 7.19 8.06 -4.62
C VAL A 76 8.06 6.81 -4.54
N GLU A 77 7.45 5.66 -4.25
CA GLU A 77 8.11 4.36 -4.23
C GLU A 77 7.34 3.44 -5.18
N GLY A 78 7.97 2.99 -6.25
CA GLY A 78 7.23 2.22 -7.24
C GLY A 78 8.10 1.36 -8.15
N ALA A 79 7.43 0.58 -8.97
CA ALA A 79 8.06 -0.18 -10.03
C ALA A 79 7.52 0.29 -11.39
N VAL A 80 8.43 0.49 -12.34
CA VAL A 80 8.04 0.87 -13.71
C VAL A 80 7.22 -0.25 -14.32
N SER A 81 6.05 0.09 -14.84
CA SER A 81 5.15 -0.83 -15.55
C SER A 81 5.29 -0.66 -17.06
N ASP A 82 5.05 -1.75 -17.79
CA ASP A 82 4.99 -1.75 -19.25
C ASP A 82 3.64 -1.21 -19.79
N GLU A 83 2.76 -0.74 -18.89
CA GLU A 83 1.48 -0.17 -19.29
C GLU A 83 1.67 1.13 -20.11
N PRO A 84 0.77 1.43 -21.03
CA PRO A 84 0.79 2.70 -21.78
C PRO A 84 0.81 3.89 -20.83
N ARG A 85 1.47 4.97 -21.23
CA ARG A 85 1.53 6.22 -20.46
C ARG A 85 0.13 6.75 -20.16
N ILE A 86 -0.11 7.16 -18.95
CA ILE A 86 -1.35 7.81 -18.51
C ILE A 86 -1.05 9.29 -18.26
N CYS A 87 -1.85 10.17 -18.82
CA CYS A 87 -1.65 11.63 -18.72
C CYS A 87 -0.24 12.09 -19.12
N GLY A 88 0.44 11.34 -20.00
CA GLY A 88 1.81 11.59 -20.43
C GLY A 88 2.88 11.02 -19.49
N GLY A 89 2.54 10.52 -18.32
CA GLY A 89 3.47 9.93 -17.36
C GLY A 89 3.66 8.42 -17.54
N VAL A 90 4.86 7.93 -17.25
CA VAL A 90 5.17 6.50 -17.13
C VAL A 90 4.40 5.93 -15.94
N VAL A 91 3.75 4.79 -16.11
CA VAL A 91 2.96 4.15 -15.06
C VAL A 91 3.87 3.44 -14.06
N LEU A 92 3.65 3.67 -12.78
CA LEU A 92 4.27 2.92 -11.68
C LEU A 92 3.28 1.94 -11.08
N LYS A 93 3.66 0.65 -10.97
CA LYS A 93 2.78 -0.39 -10.44
C LYS A 93 3.56 -1.55 -9.82
N PRO A 94 3.46 -1.82 -8.52
CA PRO A 94 2.72 -1.01 -7.55
C PRO A 94 3.36 0.36 -7.32
N VAL A 95 2.59 1.31 -6.80
CA VAL A 95 3.08 2.62 -6.36
C VAL A 95 2.61 2.90 -4.94
N GLN A 96 3.52 3.42 -4.12
CA GLN A 96 3.24 3.93 -2.78
C GLN A 96 3.60 5.41 -2.72
N LEU A 97 2.70 6.20 -2.17
CA LEU A 97 2.84 7.65 -2.09
C LEU A 97 2.84 8.08 -0.62
N SER A 98 3.76 8.96 -0.27
CA SER A 98 3.79 9.58 1.06
C SER A 98 3.95 11.08 0.90
N VAL A 99 3.04 11.83 1.51
CA VAL A 99 3.14 13.29 1.57
C VAL A 99 4.20 13.64 2.60
N LEU A 100 5.17 14.43 2.19
CA LEU A 100 6.29 14.88 3.04
C LEU A 100 6.08 16.32 3.51
N GLU A 101 7.18 16.94 3.90
CA GLU A 101 7.22 18.32 4.39
C GLU A 101 6.63 19.32 3.39
N ARG A 102 6.17 20.44 3.93
CA ARG A 102 5.63 21.53 3.14
C ARG A 102 6.74 22.19 2.33
N ASP A 103 6.47 22.39 1.04
CA ASP A 103 7.31 23.13 0.11
C ASP A 103 6.41 23.95 -0.82
N ALA A 104 6.36 25.25 -0.61
CA ALA A 104 5.49 26.15 -1.36
C ALA A 104 5.84 26.23 -2.86
N SER A 105 7.04 25.81 -3.26
CA SER A 105 7.44 25.73 -4.66
C SER A 105 6.77 24.57 -5.41
N CYS A 106 6.28 23.57 -4.68
CA CYS A 106 5.58 22.40 -5.24
C CYS A 106 4.13 22.74 -5.61
N ASN A 107 3.93 23.63 -6.56
CA ASN A 107 2.60 24.12 -6.95
C ASN A 107 2.44 24.15 -8.49
N THR A 108 2.84 23.07 -9.16
CA THR A 108 2.78 22.99 -10.62
C THR A 108 1.46 22.40 -11.07
N MET A 109 0.77 23.15 -11.94
CA MET A 109 -0.43 22.68 -12.65
C MET A 109 -0.19 22.73 -14.15
N LEU A 110 -0.48 21.64 -14.84
CA LEU A 110 -0.43 21.53 -16.29
C LEU A 110 -1.84 21.68 -16.87
N PRO A 111 -1.99 22.41 -18.00
CA PRO A 111 -3.30 22.59 -18.61
C PRO A 111 -3.88 21.29 -19.13
N ALA A 112 -5.20 21.29 -19.31
CA ALA A 112 -5.89 20.22 -19.99
C ALA A 112 -5.50 20.18 -21.48
N GLU A 113 -5.14 19.01 -21.96
CA GLU A 113 -4.87 18.74 -23.36
C GLU A 113 -5.72 17.54 -23.79
N GLU A 114 -6.40 17.62 -24.92
CA GLU A 114 -7.34 16.59 -25.41
C GLU A 114 -6.69 15.20 -25.49
N ARG A 115 -5.42 15.13 -25.88
CA ARG A 115 -4.65 13.87 -25.99
C ARG A 115 -4.45 13.15 -24.65
N TYR A 116 -4.70 13.83 -23.52
CA TYR A 116 -4.56 13.26 -22.18
C TYR A 116 -5.91 13.00 -21.50
N ASN A 117 -7.01 13.26 -22.22
CA ASN A 117 -8.33 12.97 -21.70
C ASN A 117 -8.50 11.45 -21.51
N LEU A 118 -8.97 11.08 -20.33
CA LEU A 118 -9.23 9.70 -19.99
C LEU A 118 -10.65 9.32 -20.47
N THR A 119 -10.75 8.17 -21.12
CA THR A 119 -12.05 7.59 -21.47
C THR A 119 -12.44 6.65 -20.35
N PHE A 120 -13.50 6.98 -19.63
CA PHE A 120 -14.10 6.09 -18.65
C PHE A 120 -15.25 5.32 -19.30
N GLU A 121 -15.40 4.04 -18.93
CA GLU A 121 -16.63 3.34 -19.24
C GLU A 121 -17.80 4.11 -18.62
N PRO A 122 -18.89 4.36 -19.38
CA PRO A 122 -20.05 4.99 -18.80
C PRO A 122 -20.53 4.18 -17.59
N PRO A 123 -20.96 4.85 -16.51
CA PRO A 123 -21.46 4.13 -15.34
C PRO A 123 -22.55 3.18 -15.83
N ARG A 124 -22.48 1.92 -15.40
CA ARG A 124 -23.54 0.95 -15.72
C ARG A 124 -24.88 1.58 -15.38
N PRO A 125 -25.85 1.54 -16.29
CA PRO A 125 -27.19 2.01 -15.97
C PRO A 125 -27.59 1.32 -14.66
N PRO A 126 -28.21 2.06 -13.73
CA PRO A 126 -28.67 1.47 -12.49
C PRO A 126 -29.50 0.24 -12.87
N GLY A 127 -29.04 -0.93 -12.42
CA GLY A 127 -29.78 -2.17 -12.59
C GLY A 127 -31.21 -1.92 -12.06
N PRO A 128 -32.20 -2.73 -12.47
CA PRO A 128 -33.57 -2.55 -11.99
C PRO A 128 -33.49 -2.42 -10.48
N SER A 129 -33.82 -1.23 -9.98
CA SER A 129 -33.88 -0.99 -8.55
C SER A 129 -34.83 -2.06 -8.03
N ARG A 130 -34.31 -3.06 -7.33
CA ARG A 130 -35.15 -3.92 -6.50
C ARG A 130 -35.75 -2.97 -5.48
N GLY A 131 -36.86 -2.30 -5.88
CA GLY A 131 -37.56 -1.38 -5.06
C GLY A 131 -38.02 -2.06 -3.79
N ARG A 132 -37.22 -1.91 -2.81
CA ARG A 132 -37.48 -1.87 -1.38
C ARG A 132 -36.13 -1.84 -0.72
N LEU A 133 -35.76 -0.70 -0.18
CA LEU A 133 -35.07 -0.72 1.10
C LEU A 133 -36.07 -1.34 2.07
N ALA A 134 -36.24 -2.65 2.01
CA ALA A 134 -36.84 -3.40 3.09
C ALA A 134 -35.81 -3.32 4.23
N PHE A 135 -35.94 -2.34 5.09
CA PHE A 135 -35.47 -2.51 6.45
C PHE A 135 -36.26 -3.70 6.94
N ASP A 136 -35.66 -4.88 6.88
CA ASP A 136 -36.24 -6.07 7.49
C ASP A 136 -36.16 -5.84 9.00
N ASN A 137 -37.29 -5.34 9.55
CA ASN A 137 -37.49 -5.16 10.98
C ASN A 137 -37.78 -6.50 11.70
N SER A 138 -37.59 -7.63 10.99
CA SER A 138 -37.53 -8.90 11.68
C SER A 138 -36.35 -8.86 12.64
N ALA A 139 -36.63 -8.89 13.93
CA ALA A 139 -35.61 -9.03 14.95
C ALA A 139 -34.70 -10.21 14.52
N PRO A 140 -33.40 -10.03 14.48
CA PRO A 140 -32.52 -11.13 14.11
C PRO A 140 -32.86 -12.29 15.03
N ALA A 141 -33.29 -13.41 14.43
CA ALA A 141 -33.48 -14.65 15.17
C ALA A 141 -32.21 -14.84 15.99
N ALA A 142 -32.37 -15.02 17.32
CA ALA A 142 -31.23 -15.13 18.22
C ALA A 142 -30.26 -16.16 17.63
N ALA A 143 -29.15 -15.65 17.10
CA ALA A 143 -28.15 -16.48 16.45
C ALA A 143 -27.73 -17.53 17.48
N ALA A 144 -27.89 -18.80 17.12
CA ALA A 144 -27.34 -19.89 17.91
C ALA A 144 -25.89 -19.52 18.25
N PRO A 145 -25.46 -19.72 19.52
CA PRO A 145 -24.10 -19.36 19.90
C PRO A 145 -23.12 -19.99 18.91
N ALA A 146 -22.42 -19.15 18.16
CA ALA A 146 -21.44 -19.62 17.22
C ALA A 146 -20.48 -20.59 17.95
N PRO A 147 -20.11 -21.72 17.34
CA PRO A 147 -19.19 -22.64 17.97
C PRO A 147 -17.96 -21.83 18.39
N ARG A 148 -17.59 -21.93 19.68
CA ARG A 148 -16.41 -21.28 20.22
C ARG A 148 -15.21 -21.78 19.42
N ALA A 149 -14.76 -20.99 18.46
CA ALA A 149 -13.55 -21.30 17.72
C ALA A 149 -12.42 -21.41 18.76
N THR A 150 -11.81 -22.57 18.89
CA THR A 150 -10.63 -22.79 19.71
C THR A 150 -9.52 -21.95 19.12
N GLY A 151 -9.14 -20.88 19.83
CA GLY A 151 -8.53 -19.73 19.25
C GLY A 151 -7.08 -19.92 18.83
N SER A 152 -6.81 -19.72 17.57
CA SER A 152 -5.46 -19.46 17.08
C SER A 152 -5.07 -18.00 17.32
N ILE A 153 -3.80 -17.77 17.68
CA ILE A 153 -3.20 -16.43 17.70
C ILE A 153 -3.32 -15.85 16.28
N ARG A 154 -3.71 -14.58 16.18
CA ARG A 154 -3.79 -13.91 14.89
C ARG A 154 -3.02 -12.61 14.90
N GLU A 155 -2.27 -12.39 13.84
CA GLU A 155 -1.55 -11.16 13.58
C GLU A 155 -2.28 -10.32 12.54
N PHE A 156 -2.28 -9.01 12.76
CA PHE A 156 -2.79 -8.00 11.85
C PHE A 156 -1.67 -7.00 11.59
N VAL A 157 -1.52 -6.61 10.33
CA VAL A 157 -0.54 -5.62 9.92
C VAL A 157 -1.26 -4.33 9.55
N VAL A 158 -0.86 -3.22 10.18
CA VAL A 158 -1.30 -1.87 9.87
C VAL A 158 -0.13 -1.17 9.20
N SER A 159 -0.22 -0.89 7.90
CA SER A 159 0.84 -0.26 7.11
C SER A 159 0.65 1.25 7.03
N TYR A 160 1.75 2.00 6.94
CA TYR A 160 1.72 3.46 6.97
C TYR A 160 2.48 4.08 5.81
N PRO A 161 2.07 5.27 5.32
CA PRO A 161 2.95 6.12 4.52
C PRO A 161 4.14 6.58 5.36
N PHE A 162 5.18 7.11 4.71
CA PHE A 162 6.38 7.62 5.38
C PHE A 162 6.00 8.72 6.38
N ASP A 163 6.48 8.62 7.61
CA ASP A 163 6.12 9.45 8.77
C ASP A 163 4.61 9.60 9.05
N GLY A 164 3.78 8.78 8.39
CA GLY A 164 2.34 8.79 8.57
C GLY A 164 1.88 8.15 9.88
N LEU A 165 0.72 8.62 10.34
CA LEU A 165 -0.02 8.08 11.47
C LEU A 165 -1.33 7.43 11.00
N VAL A 166 -2.13 6.91 11.93
CA VAL A 166 -3.43 6.30 11.59
C VAL A 166 -4.35 7.32 10.91
N GLY A 167 -4.91 6.92 9.78
CA GLY A 167 -5.89 7.66 9.01
C GLY A 167 -7.13 6.82 8.68
N PHE A 168 -8.04 7.38 7.91
CA PHE A 168 -9.31 6.72 7.53
C PHE A 168 -9.11 5.40 6.78
N ASN A 169 -8.06 5.28 6.00
CA ASN A 169 -7.70 4.07 5.25
C ASN A 169 -7.39 2.86 6.16
N HIS A 170 -7.15 3.07 7.45
CA HIS A 170 -6.91 2.00 8.42
C HIS A 170 -8.18 1.47 9.09
N ALA A 171 -9.35 2.09 8.87
CA ALA A 171 -10.58 1.73 9.54
C ALA A 171 -10.94 0.25 9.39
N GLY A 172 -10.76 -0.32 8.20
CA GLY A 172 -11.08 -1.72 7.92
C GLY A 172 -10.23 -2.70 8.74
N VAL A 173 -8.93 -2.51 8.83
CA VAL A 173 -8.05 -3.39 9.61
C VAL A 173 -8.32 -3.24 11.11
N LEU A 174 -8.58 -2.02 11.59
CA LEU A 174 -8.92 -1.78 13.00
C LEU A 174 -10.24 -2.46 13.38
N THR A 175 -11.26 -2.38 12.53
CA THR A 175 -12.52 -3.10 12.70
C THR A 175 -12.28 -4.61 12.77
N GLY A 176 -11.48 -5.16 11.86
CA GLY A 176 -11.13 -6.59 11.87
C GLY A 176 -10.43 -7.03 13.15
N ILE A 177 -9.53 -6.21 13.71
CA ILE A 177 -8.88 -6.47 15.00
C ILE A 177 -9.92 -6.51 16.12
N LEU A 178 -10.82 -5.51 16.18
CA LEU A 178 -11.85 -5.41 17.21
C LEU A 178 -12.83 -6.58 17.16
N GLU A 179 -13.31 -6.94 15.98
CA GLU A 179 -14.22 -8.06 15.77
C GLU A 179 -13.57 -9.38 16.19
N PHE A 180 -12.35 -9.63 15.75
CA PHE A 180 -11.63 -10.84 16.12
C PHE A 180 -11.38 -10.92 17.62
N ALA A 181 -10.91 -9.83 18.23
CA ALA A 181 -10.63 -9.79 19.66
C ALA A 181 -11.90 -10.03 20.53
N ARG A 182 -13.05 -9.49 20.11
CA ARG A 182 -14.35 -9.73 20.77
C ARG A 182 -14.81 -11.17 20.60
N THR A 183 -14.82 -11.67 19.37
CA THR A 183 -15.27 -13.04 19.04
C THR A 183 -14.47 -14.09 19.77
N MET A 184 -13.17 -13.90 19.85
CA MET A 184 -12.23 -14.83 20.46
C MET A 184 -12.02 -14.60 21.95
N ASN A 185 -12.73 -13.65 22.57
CA ASN A 185 -12.58 -13.28 23.97
C ASN A 185 -11.10 -13.11 24.33
N ALA A 186 -10.43 -12.21 23.62
CA ALA A 186 -9.00 -11.99 23.71
C ALA A 186 -8.55 -11.74 25.17
N ARG A 187 -7.48 -12.41 25.60
CA ARG A 187 -6.83 -12.18 26.90
C ARG A 187 -5.74 -11.14 26.84
N GLU A 188 -5.06 -11.04 25.69
CA GLU A 188 -3.91 -10.17 25.49
C GLU A 188 -3.89 -9.64 24.06
N ILE A 189 -3.53 -8.37 23.91
CA ILE A 189 -3.26 -7.71 22.62
C ILE A 189 -1.85 -7.13 22.71
N GLU A 190 -0.93 -7.70 21.94
CA GLU A 190 0.43 -7.21 21.81
C GLU A 190 0.50 -6.30 20.57
N ILE A 191 1.05 -5.10 20.73
CA ILE A 191 1.15 -4.06 19.68
C ILE A 191 2.61 -3.68 19.58
N VAL A 192 3.20 -3.90 18.40
CA VAL A 192 4.61 -3.59 18.13
C VAL A 192 4.69 -2.58 17.00
N GLY A 193 5.16 -1.38 17.28
CA GLY A 193 5.38 -0.33 16.29
C GLY A 193 6.76 -0.40 15.66
N TYR A 194 6.82 -0.19 14.37
CA TYR A 194 8.06 -0.17 13.59
C TYR A 194 8.21 1.17 12.86
N ARG A 195 9.46 1.58 12.69
CA ARG A 195 9.84 2.65 11.78
C ARG A 195 10.64 2.09 10.62
N GLY A 196 10.60 2.78 9.50
CA GLY A 196 11.30 2.36 8.30
C GLY A 196 12.34 3.36 7.83
N ALA A 197 13.04 2.94 6.80
CA ALA A 197 13.85 3.78 5.96
C ALA A 197 13.57 3.42 4.51
N VAL A 198 13.89 4.32 3.57
CA VAL A 198 13.76 4.08 2.14
C VAL A 198 15.04 4.45 1.41
N ARG A 199 15.51 3.56 0.55
CA ARG A 199 16.64 3.82 -0.36
C ARG A 199 16.11 4.44 -1.64
N LEU A 200 16.50 5.69 -1.90
CA LEU A 200 16.15 6.39 -3.12
C LEU A 200 17.03 5.95 -4.30
N SER A 201 16.50 6.10 -5.51
CA SER A 201 17.20 5.76 -6.75
C SER A 201 18.46 6.60 -7.01
N ASN A 202 18.59 7.77 -6.37
CA ASN A 202 19.81 8.58 -6.38
C ASN A 202 20.88 8.13 -5.37
N GLY A 203 20.63 7.06 -4.63
CA GLY A 203 21.54 6.50 -3.65
C GLY A 203 21.41 7.07 -2.23
N GLN A 204 20.59 8.09 -2.01
CA GLN A 204 20.29 8.62 -0.68
C GLN A 204 19.36 7.66 0.09
N THR A 205 19.41 7.78 1.43
CA THR A 205 18.48 7.04 2.30
C THR A 205 17.73 8.05 3.15
N LEU A 206 16.40 7.98 3.10
CA LEU A 206 15.53 8.69 4.03
C LEU A 206 15.19 7.75 5.18
N VAL A 207 15.16 8.30 6.40
CA VAL A 207 14.83 7.56 7.61
C VAL A 207 13.69 8.28 8.31
N GLU A 208 12.67 7.56 8.73
CA GLU A 208 11.52 8.11 9.47
C GLU A 208 11.92 8.69 10.83
N ASP A 209 11.07 9.60 11.35
CA ASP A 209 11.19 10.18 12.70
C ASP A 209 11.49 9.07 13.74
N PRO A 210 12.49 9.25 14.60
CA PRO A 210 12.83 8.28 15.63
C PRO A 210 11.65 7.88 16.53
N ALA A 211 10.71 8.78 16.77
CA ALA A 211 9.57 8.53 17.63
C ALA A 211 8.35 7.92 16.91
N ILE A 212 8.38 7.75 15.56
CA ILE A 212 7.18 7.39 14.81
C ILE A 212 6.66 5.99 15.13
N GLY A 213 7.56 5.01 15.33
CA GLY A 213 7.18 3.65 15.72
C GLY A 213 6.40 3.65 17.05
N LYS A 214 6.88 4.40 18.04
CA LYS A 214 6.20 4.60 19.32
C LYS A 214 4.85 5.26 19.13
N LYS A 215 4.79 6.40 18.42
CA LYS A 215 3.56 7.15 18.18
C LYS A 215 2.47 6.27 17.54
N ARG A 216 2.84 5.47 16.54
CA ARG A 216 1.93 4.52 15.85
C ARG A 216 1.39 3.46 16.80
N ALA A 217 2.25 2.82 17.60
CA ALA A 217 1.85 1.77 18.52
C ALA A 217 0.92 2.31 19.61
N GLU A 218 1.24 3.46 20.22
CA GLU A 218 0.41 4.13 21.22
C GLU A 218 -0.95 4.56 20.65
N GLN A 219 -0.99 5.09 19.41
CA GLN A 219 -2.22 5.48 18.76
C GLN A 219 -3.14 4.29 18.49
N ILE A 220 -2.61 3.15 18.01
CA ILE A 220 -3.38 1.92 17.85
C ILE A 220 -3.95 1.46 19.19
N ALA A 221 -3.13 1.43 20.24
CA ALA A 221 -3.58 1.04 21.56
C ALA A 221 -4.73 1.93 22.07
N MET A 222 -4.58 3.26 21.93
CA MET A 222 -5.60 4.23 22.32
C MET A 222 -6.92 4.01 21.56
N LEU A 223 -6.86 3.76 20.24
CA LEU A 223 -8.04 3.53 19.42
C LEU A 223 -8.76 2.23 19.80
N LEU A 224 -8.03 1.13 20.04
CA LEU A 224 -8.62 -0.15 20.44
C LEU A 224 -9.24 -0.06 21.84
N GLN A 225 -8.59 0.62 22.79
CA GLN A 225 -9.13 0.87 24.13
C GLN A 225 -10.35 1.78 24.08
N GLY A 226 -10.31 2.85 23.29
CA GLY A 226 -11.41 3.80 23.09
C GLY A 226 -12.64 3.16 22.45
N ALA A 227 -12.47 2.11 21.63
CA ALA A 227 -13.56 1.32 21.07
C ALA A 227 -14.24 0.37 22.08
N ASN A 228 -14.00 0.58 23.39
CA ASN A 228 -14.61 -0.19 24.49
C ASN A 228 -14.27 -1.71 24.45
N LEU A 229 -13.11 -2.06 23.95
CA LEU A 229 -12.59 -3.42 24.04
C LEU A 229 -12.01 -3.64 25.44
N LYS A 230 -12.90 -3.91 26.41
CA LYS A 230 -12.54 -4.19 27.80
C LYS A 230 -12.23 -5.67 27.96
N GLY A 231 -11.17 -5.97 28.70
CA GLY A 231 -10.85 -7.36 29.06
C GLY A 231 -9.44 -7.83 28.72
N PRO A 232 -8.88 -7.60 27.51
CA PRO A 232 -7.51 -7.99 27.21
C PRO A 232 -6.50 -7.11 27.94
N ALA A 233 -5.35 -7.69 28.31
CA ALA A 233 -4.17 -6.93 28.67
C ALA A 233 -3.52 -6.35 27.40
N TYR A 234 -3.07 -5.10 27.46
CA TYR A 234 -2.38 -4.45 26.34
C TYR A 234 -0.88 -4.41 26.61
N LYS A 235 -0.08 -4.94 25.68
CA LYS A 235 1.37 -4.85 25.71
C LYS A 235 1.80 -4.00 24.50
N VAL A 236 2.30 -2.81 24.75
CA VAL A 236 2.70 -1.85 23.71
C VAL A 236 4.21 -1.70 23.71
N THR A 237 4.84 -1.98 22.58
CA THR A 237 6.28 -1.88 22.38
C THR A 237 6.58 -1.30 20.99
N TRP A 238 7.83 -0.92 20.75
CA TRP A 238 8.28 -0.41 19.46
C TRP A 238 9.74 -0.74 19.22
N GLN A 239 10.14 -0.65 17.95
CA GLN A 239 11.54 -0.80 17.53
C GLN A 239 12.10 0.59 17.20
N ASP A 240 13.18 0.97 17.87
CA ASP A 240 13.83 2.27 17.67
C ASP A 240 14.72 2.26 16.41
N GLU A 241 15.33 1.11 16.11
CA GLU A 241 16.16 0.97 14.91
C GLU A 241 15.27 0.78 13.67
N PRO A 242 15.52 1.56 12.60
CA PRO A 242 14.79 1.37 11.34
C PRO A 242 15.22 0.08 10.65
N ALA A 243 14.29 -0.56 9.95
CA ALA A 243 14.65 -1.67 9.08
C ALA A 243 15.63 -1.18 7.98
N PRO A 244 16.61 -2.02 7.58
CA PRO A 244 17.54 -1.67 6.51
C PRO A 244 16.81 -1.31 5.21
N ALA A 245 17.19 -0.17 4.60
CA ALA A 245 16.64 0.27 3.33
C ALA A 245 17.41 -0.37 2.17
N THR A 246 16.70 -1.10 1.32
CA THR A 246 17.26 -1.82 0.17
C THR A 246 16.88 -1.19 -1.16
N GLY A 247 15.85 -0.34 -1.19
CA GLY A 247 15.21 0.18 -2.39
C GLY A 247 14.13 -0.74 -2.95
N MET A 248 13.91 -1.90 -2.31
CA MET A 248 12.89 -2.86 -2.73
C MET A 248 11.88 -3.05 -1.60
N ASP A 249 10.64 -2.60 -1.86
CA ASP A 249 9.52 -2.76 -0.92
C ASP A 249 9.79 -2.21 0.50
N ASP A 250 10.65 -1.21 0.62
CA ASP A 250 11.03 -0.59 1.89
C ASP A 250 9.80 -0.08 2.67
N TYR A 251 8.72 0.29 1.96
CA TYR A 251 7.44 0.70 2.56
C TYR A 251 6.82 -0.37 3.46
N LEU A 252 7.11 -1.66 3.26
CA LEU A 252 6.59 -2.75 4.10
C LEU A 252 7.14 -2.72 5.53
N SER A 253 8.25 -2.01 5.75
CA SER A 253 8.84 -1.85 7.07
C SER A 253 8.05 -0.86 7.95
N ARG A 254 7.29 0.06 7.37
CA ARG A 254 6.53 1.10 8.05
C ARG A 254 5.17 0.56 8.50
N ARG A 255 5.15 -0.10 9.64
CA ARG A 255 3.97 -0.84 10.09
C ARG A 255 3.82 -0.89 11.61
N VAL A 256 2.63 -1.26 12.04
CA VAL A 256 2.37 -1.81 13.38
C VAL A 256 1.89 -3.24 13.21
N ILE A 257 2.42 -4.15 14.00
CA ILE A 257 1.93 -5.53 14.11
C ILE A 257 1.08 -5.61 15.38
N VAL A 258 -0.16 -6.07 15.21
CA VAL A 258 -1.08 -6.31 16.33
C VAL A 258 -1.33 -7.80 16.43
N THR A 259 -0.84 -8.43 17.50
CA THR A 259 -1.03 -9.85 17.77
C THR A 259 -2.13 -10.01 18.82
N VAL A 260 -3.22 -10.66 18.44
CA VAL A 260 -4.36 -10.95 19.32
C VAL A 260 -4.25 -12.38 19.82
N ARG A 261 -4.19 -12.54 21.16
CA ARG A 261 -4.09 -13.85 21.83
C ARG A 261 -5.42 -14.15 22.52
N PRO A 262 -6.14 -15.20 22.09
CA PRO A 262 -7.37 -15.66 22.74
C PRO A 262 -7.15 -16.18 24.17
N ARG A 263 -8.23 -16.32 24.90
CA ARG A 263 -8.27 -17.03 26.20
C ARG A 263 -8.21 -18.54 26.01
#